data_1fcf9bf69decd1715c5cffed63ae03eb
#
_entry.id   1fcf9bf69decd1715c5cffed63ae03eb
#
_cell.length_a   1.000
_cell.length_b   1.000
_cell.length_c   1.000
_cell.angle_alpha   90.00
_cell.angle_beta   90.00
_cell.angle_gamma   90.00
#
_symmetry.space_group_name_H-M   'P 1'
#
loop_
_entity.id
_entity.type
_entity.pdbx_description
1 polymer ?
#
loop_
_entity_poly.entity_id
_entity_poly.type
_entity_poly.pdbx_seq_one_letter_code
_entity_poly.pdbx_strand_id
1 'polypeptide(L)'
;MAYKILKDDLTFANVNSDNPKVGFLHGWGTSGKDFNKIESHFDFITIDIPGFGKSVPFTKSFSPKSYAEYLFKLIPESVDVIVGHSFGGRIAAHLSQMQNYRKIVIIASPLIRKIKPNNGFSVFKLYKFMNKLNIISDRRLDELKNKYGSEDYRNANKVLKDT
;
A
#
# COMPACT_ATOMS: atom_id res chain seq x y z
N MET A 1 3.04 21.66 -10.18
CA MET A 1 3.25 20.37 -9.49
C MET A 1 4.49 20.48 -8.63
N ALA A 2 4.37 20.24 -7.36
CA ALA A 2 5.48 20.26 -6.43
C ALA A 2 5.49 18.98 -5.58
N TYR A 3 6.66 18.36 -5.46
CA TYR A 3 6.88 17.33 -4.46
C TYR A 3 7.06 18.01 -3.10
N LYS A 4 6.24 17.62 -2.14
CA LYS A 4 6.31 18.12 -0.76
C LYS A 4 6.58 16.94 0.19
N ILE A 5 7.29 17.21 1.27
CA ILE A 5 7.31 16.34 2.45
C ILE A 5 6.12 16.74 3.32
N LEU A 6 5.34 15.77 3.77
CA LEU A 6 4.20 16.04 4.65
C LEU A 6 4.64 16.33 6.08
N LYS A 7 3.72 16.72 6.94
CA LYS A 7 3.98 17.20 8.32
C LYS A 7 4.63 16.17 9.27
N ASP A 8 4.80 14.94 8.82
CA ASP A 8 5.50 13.88 9.55
C ASP A 8 6.99 13.78 9.20
N ASP A 9 7.48 14.63 8.28
CA ASP A 9 8.85 14.67 7.75
C ASP A 9 9.35 13.38 7.09
N LEU A 10 8.45 12.41 6.84
CA LEU A 10 8.76 11.06 6.33
C LEU A 10 7.97 10.68 5.08
N THR A 11 6.79 11.26 4.90
CA THR A 11 5.88 10.93 3.81
C THR A 11 5.95 11.99 2.71
N PHE A 12 6.18 11.54 1.49
CA PHE A 12 6.21 12.39 0.31
C PHE A 12 4.86 12.41 -0.40
N ALA A 13 4.52 13.56 -0.97
CA ALA A 13 3.36 13.73 -1.81
C ALA A 13 3.64 14.67 -2.99
N ASN A 14 2.97 14.42 -4.11
CA ASN A 14 2.91 15.35 -5.24
C ASN A 14 1.60 16.14 -5.13
N VAL A 15 1.68 17.46 -5.20
CA VAL A 15 0.52 18.35 -5.09
C VAL A 15 0.55 19.44 -6.16
N ASN A 16 -0.61 19.89 -6.63
CA ASN A 16 -0.74 21.00 -7.55
C ASN A 16 -1.57 22.17 -6.99
N SER A 17 -2.12 22.02 -5.79
CA SER A 17 -2.98 23.01 -5.15
C SER A 17 -2.70 23.07 -3.65
N ASP A 18 -2.83 24.25 -3.06
CA ASP A 18 -2.77 24.43 -1.60
C ASP A 18 -4.07 23.94 -0.91
N ASN A 19 -5.13 23.69 -1.69
CA ASN A 19 -6.42 23.20 -1.21
C ASN A 19 -6.89 21.99 -2.05
N PRO A 20 -6.15 20.87 -2.05
CA PRO A 20 -6.45 19.72 -2.89
C PRO A 20 -7.81 19.12 -2.53
N LYS A 21 -8.57 18.72 -3.55
CA LYS A 21 -9.90 18.11 -3.42
C LYS A 21 -9.89 16.60 -3.61
N VAL A 22 -8.87 16.08 -4.32
CA VAL A 22 -8.75 14.67 -4.64
C VAL A 22 -7.45 14.11 -4.08
N GLY A 23 -7.54 13.06 -3.27
CA GLY A 23 -6.39 12.29 -2.79
C GLY A 23 -6.22 10.99 -3.57
N PHE A 24 -5.01 10.73 -4.09
CA PHE A 24 -4.67 9.52 -4.82
C PHE A 24 -3.74 8.61 -3.99
N LEU A 25 -4.08 7.31 -3.93
CA LEU A 25 -3.33 6.27 -3.23
C LEU A 25 -3.00 5.12 -4.19
N HIS A 26 -1.72 4.93 -4.46
CA HIS A 26 -1.21 3.97 -5.45
C HIS A 26 -1.22 2.51 -4.96
N GLY A 27 -0.87 1.57 -5.85
CA GLY A 27 -0.77 0.14 -5.57
C GLY A 27 0.49 -0.23 -4.78
N TRP A 28 0.54 -1.47 -4.31
CA TRP A 28 1.72 -2.05 -3.67
C TRP A 28 2.87 -2.16 -4.68
N GLY A 29 4.09 -1.81 -4.29
CA GLY A 29 5.27 -1.89 -5.15
C GLY A 29 5.43 -0.75 -6.16
N THR A 30 4.50 0.22 -6.18
CA THR A 30 4.51 1.36 -7.11
C THR A 30 4.71 2.69 -6.39
N SER A 31 4.31 3.79 -6.99
CA SER A 31 4.37 5.13 -6.41
C SER A 31 3.25 6.02 -6.97
N GLY A 32 3.15 7.25 -6.50
CA GLY A 32 2.21 8.25 -7.01
C GLY A 32 2.28 8.46 -8.51
N LYS A 33 3.38 8.08 -9.18
CA LYS A 33 3.53 8.16 -10.64
C LYS A 33 2.47 7.39 -11.42
N ASP A 34 1.81 6.40 -10.82
CA ASP A 34 0.70 5.66 -11.44
C ASP A 34 -0.44 6.57 -11.89
N PHE A 35 -0.58 7.74 -11.25
CA PHE A 35 -1.65 8.69 -11.51
C PHE A 35 -1.24 9.88 -12.40
N ASN A 36 0.01 10.00 -12.83
CA ASN A 36 0.53 11.15 -13.58
C ASN A 36 -0.31 11.56 -14.81
N LYS A 37 -1.01 10.59 -15.43
CA LYS A 37 -1.81 10.85 -16.62
C LYS A 37 -3.19 11.47 -16.32
N ILE A 38 -3.70 11.30 -15.11
CA ILE A 38 -5.06 11.70 -14.73
C ILE A 38 -5.11 12.74 -13.62
N GLU A 39 -4.11 12.80 -12.75
CA GLU A 39 -4.10 13.68 -11.58
C GLU A 39 -4.19 15.17 -11.96
N SER A 40 -3.56 15.56 -13.11
CA SER A 40 -3.52 16.95 -13.58
C SER A 40 -4.88 17.56 -13.91
N HIS A 41 -5.93 16.75 -14.02
CA HIS A 41 -7.30 17.20 -14.24
C HIS A 41 -8.03 17.65 -12.95
N PHE A 42 -7.37 17.55 -11.80
CA PHE A 42 -7.96 17.82 -10.49
C PHE A 42 -7.06 18.73 -9.65
N ASP A 43 -7.62 19.38 -8.65
CA ASP A 43 -6.85 19.90 -7.51
C ASP A 43 -6.53 18.71 -6.60
N PHE A 44 -5.29 18.24 -6.63
CA PHE A 44 -4.95 16.93 -6.10
C PHE A 44 -3.79 16.92 -5.10
N ILE A 45 -3.76 15.85 -4.33
CA ILE A 45 -2.61 15.34 -3.61
C ILE A 45 -2.45 13.85 -3.94
N THR A 46 -1.27 13.46 -4.45
CA THR A 46 -0.91 12.05 -4.67
C THR A 46 0.16 11.68 -3.67
N ILE A 47 -0.13 10.74 -2.78
CA ILE A 47 0.75 10.35 -1.68
C ILE A 47 1.55 9.12 -2.08
N ASP A 48 2.88 9.20 -1.97
CA ASP A 48 3.73 8.02 -1.95
C ASP A 48 3.50 7.30 -0.61
N ILE A 49 2.83 6.17 -0.65
CA ILE A 49 2.50 5.39 0.55
C ILE A 49 3.79 5.00 1.28
N PRO A 50 3.91 5.14 2.63
CA PRO A 50 5.14 4.82 3.35
C PRO A 50 5.74 3.45 2.98
N GLY A 51 7.04 3.46 2.67
CA GLY A 51 7.76 2.30 2.15
C GLY A 51 7.80 2.20 0.63
N PHE A 52 7.14 3.11 -0.08
CA PHE A 52 7.12 3.17 -1.54
C PHE A 52 7.46 4.56 -2.05
N GLY A 53 7.84 4.66 -3.33
CA GLY A 53 8.23 5.92 -3.94
C GLY A 53 9.38 6.58 -3.21
N LYS A 54 9.18 7.81 -2.74
CA LYS A 54 10.15 8.57 -1.94
C LYS A 54 9.90 8.49 -0.43
N SER A 55 8.76 7.93 -0.01
CA SER A 55 8.37 7.88 1.41
C SER A 55 9.17 6.84 2.19
N VAL A 56 9.57 7.21 3.39
CA VAL A 56 10.36 6.35 4.28
C VAL A 56 9.53 5.13 4.72
N PRO A 57 10.09 3.92 4.70
CA PRO A 57 9.39 2.74 5.16
C PRO A 57 9.19 2.75 6.68
N PHE A 58 8.11 2.15 7.15
CA PHE A 58 7.93 1.87 8.56
C PHE A 58 8.96 0.86 9.08
N THR A 59 9.22 0.90 10.37
CA THR A 59 10.12 -0.05 11.05
C THR A 59 9.46 -1.39 11.35
N LYS A 60 8.13 -1.46 11.27
CA LYS A 60 7.31 -2.67 11.50
C LYS A 60 6.24 -2.81 10.42
N SER A 61 5.71 -4.02 10.24
CA SER A 61 4.62 -4.30 9.30
C SER A 61 3.33 -3.60 9.73
N PHE A 62 2.65 -3.01 8.76
CA PHE A 62 1.36 -2.34 8.94
C PHE A 62 0.29 -3.04 8.10
N SER A 63 -0.89 -3.19 8.67
CA SER A 63 -2.09 -3.61 7.94
C SER A 63 -2.63 -2.43 7.10
N PRO A 64 -3.47 -2.68 6.06
CA PRO A 64 -4.13 -1.60 5.34
C PRO A 64 -4.91 -0.64 6.25
N LYS A 65 -5.49 -1.15 7.35
CA LYS A 65 -6.14 -0.33 8.39
C LYS A 65 -5.14 0.61 9.07
N SER A 66 -3.99 0.08 9.48
CA SER A 66 -2.95 0.88 10.15
C SER A 66 -2.35 1.95 9.22
N TYR A 67 -2.22 1.64 7.91
CA TYR A 67 -1.88 2.65 6.90
C TYR A 67 -2.94 3.74 6.79
N ALA A 68 -4.22 3.37 6.81
CA ALA A 68 -5.30 4.34 6.77
C ALA A 68 -5.29 5.26 7.99
N GLU A 69 -5.13 4.71 9.21
CA GLU A 69 -5.03 5.48 10.45
C GLU A 69 -3.85 6.46 10.45
N TYR A 70 -2.74 6.06 9.84
CA TYR A 70 -1.57 6.91 9.69
C TYR A 70 -1.80 8.02 8.65
N LEU A 71 -2.23 7.66 7.44
CA LEU A 71 -2.43 8.60 6.35
C LEU A 71 -3.59 9.57 6.60
N PHE A 72 -4.59 9.17 7.35
CA PHE A 72 -5.69 10.04 7.77
C PHE A 72 -5.20 11.33 8.45
N LYS A 73 -4.14 11.23 9.24
CA LYS A 73 -3.54 12.38 9.94
C LYS A 73 -2.77 13.31 8.99
N LEU A 74 -2.39 12.83 7.81
CA LEU A 74 -1.54 13.54 6.84
C LEU A 74 -2.35 14.12 5.68
N ILE A 75 -3.47 13.47 5.33
CA ILE A 75 -4.36 13.93 4.26
C ILE A 75 -4.98 15.27 4.67
N PRO A 76 -4.90 16.33 3.85
CA PRO A 76 -5.55 17.59 4.13
C PRO A 76 -7.07 17.44 4.30
N GLU A 77 -7.66 18.19 5.22
CA GLU A 77 -9.11 18.20 5.45
C GLU A 77 -9.93 18.65 4.22
N SER A 78 -9.28 19.38 3.32
CA SER A 78 -9.87 19.83 2.07
C SER A 78 -10.14 18.71 1.07
N VAL A 79 -9.52 17.53 1.26
CA VAL A 79 -9.71 16.36 0.41
C VAL A 79 -11.05 15.72 0.74
N ASP A 80 -11.96 15.76 -0.22
CA ASP A 80 -13.31 15.18 -0.11
C ASP A 80 -13.52 13.94 -0.99
N VAL A 81 -12.57 13.65 -1.90
CA VAL A 81 -12.57 12.46 -2.77
C VAL A 81 -11.28 11.70 -2.60
N ILE A 82 -11.38 10.40 -2.34
CA ILE A 82 -10.21 9.50 -2.32
C ILE A 82 -10.29 8.52 -3.49
N VAL A 83 -9.20 8.40 -4.24
CA VAL A 83 -9.01 7.44 -5.33
C VAL A 83 -7.90 6.49 -4.93
N GLY A 84 -8.22 5.21 -4.79
CA GLY A 84 -7.25 4.19 -4.41
C GLY A 84 -7.16 3.05 -5.42
N HIS A 85 -5.94 2.72 -5.85
CA HIS A 85 -5.66 1.60 -6.74
C HIS A 85 -5.08 0.42 -5.95
N SER A 86 -5.59 -0.78 -6.17
CA SER A 86 -5.07 -2.02 -5.59
C SER A 86 -4.87 -1.94 -4.07
N PHE A 87 -3.64 -1.87 -3.57
CA PHE A 87 -3.33 -1.68 -2.15
C PHE A 87 -3.88 -0.35 -1.61
N GLY A 88 -3.71 0.75 -2.35
CA GLY A 88 -4.28 2.06 -2.01
C GLY A 88 -5.81 2.04 -1.92
N GLY A 89 -6.48 1.20 -2.71
CA GLY A 89 -7.94 1.04 -2.62
C GLY A 89 -8.38 0.30 -1.35
N ARG A 90 -7.56 -0.64 -0.83
CA ARG A 90 -7.80 -1.27 0.48
C ARG A 90 -7.65 -0.25 1.61
N ILE A 91 -6.65 0.64 1.51
CA ILE A 91 -6.47 1.76 2.45
C ILE A 91 -7.66 2.72 2.37
N ALA A 92 -8.08 3.11 1.16
CA ALA A 92 -9.22 3.99 0.92
C ALA A 92 -10.52 3.45 1.53
N ALA A 93 -10.73 2.13 1.47
CA ALA A 93 -11.88 1.48 2.11
C ALA A 93 -11.88 1.63 3.64
N HIS A 94 -10.72 1.67 4.28
CA HIS A 94 -10.63 1.96 5.72
C HIS A 94 -10.76 3.46 6.03
N LEU A 95 -10.22 4.33 5.18
CA LEU A 95 -10.37 5.79 5.31
C LEU A 95 -11.84 6.21 5.27
N SER A 96 -12.68 5.53 4.47
CA SER A 96 -14.13 5.81 4.40
C SER A 96 -14.87 5.66 5.73
N GLN A 97 -14.28 4.96 6.68
CA GLN A 97 -14.84 4.77 8.03
C GLN A 97 -14.38 5.83 9.04
N MET A 98 -13.42 6.67 8.66
CA MET A 98 -12.80 7.66 9.55
C MET A 98 -13.33 9.07 9.32
N GLN A 99 -13.77 9.36 8.10
CA GLN A 99 -14.31 10.66 7.69
C GLN A 99 -15.37 10.46 6.60
N ASN A 100 -16.35 11.35 6.57
CA ASN A 100 -17.36 11.40 5.51
C ASN A 100 -16.79 12.03 4.24
N TYR A 101 -15.99 11.28 3.49
CA TYR A 101 -15.60 11.69 2.16
C TYR A 101 -16.82 11.74 1.23
N ARG A 102 -16.87 12.73 0.36
CA ARG A 102 -17.95 12.85 -0.64
C ARG A 102 -17.97 11.66 -1.59
N LYS A 103 -16.79 11.12 -1.92
CA LYS A 103 -16.64 9.95 -2.78
C LYS A 103 -15.37 9.15 -2.47
N ILE A 104 -15.52 7.83 -2.49
CA ILE A 104 -14.39 6.90 -2.51
C ILE A 104 -14.42 6.14 -3.84
N VAL A 105 -13.33 6.21 -4.61
CA VAL A 105 -13.15 5.49 -5.87
C VAL A 105 -12.13 4.39 -5.66
N ILE A 106 -12.53 3.15 -5.87
CA ILE A 106 -11.68 1.98 -5.67
C ILE A 106 -11.44 1.30 -7.01
N ILE A 107 -10.17 1.20 -7.40
CA ILE A 107 -9.75 0.66 -8.70
C ILE A 107 -8.98 -0.63 -8.47
N ALA A 108 -9.43 -1.72 -9.09
CA ALA A 108 -8.76 -3.02 -9.11
C ALA A 108 -8.29 -3.52 -7.72
N SER A 109 -9.09 -3.31 -6.68
CA SER A 109 -8.76 -3.68 -5.29
C SER A 109 -9.56 -4.89 -4.82
N PRO A 110 -8.91 -5.96 -4.39
CA PRO A 110 -9.59 -7.08 -3.75
C PRO A 110 -9.95 -6.72 -2.30
N LEU A 111 -11.16 -6.21 -2.06
CA LEU A 111 -11.64 -5.84 -0.72
C LEU A 111 -12.03 -7.05 0.12
N ILE A 112 -12.49 -8.13 -0.52
CA ILE A 112 -12.91 -9.35 0.15
C ILE A 112 -11.88 -10.43 -0.15
N ARG A 113 -11.28 -10.97 0.89
CA ARG A 113 -10.42 -12.13 0.78
C ARG A 113 -11.28 -13.36 0.48
N LYS A 114 -11.30 -13.84 -0.75
CA LYS A 114 -11.89 -15.15 -1.06
C LYS A 114 -11.08 -16.21 -0.31
N ILE A 115 -11.66 -16.77 0.73
CA ILE A 115 -11.13 -17.98 1.37
C ILE A 115 -11.34 -19.09 0.33
N LYS A 116 -10.31 -19.41 -0.44
CA LYS A 116 -10.35 -20.63 -1.25
C LYS A 116 -10.49 -21.79 -0.27
N PRO A 117 -11.49 -22.67 -0.42
CA PRO A 117 -11.53 -23.90 0.35
C PRO A 117 -10.17 -24.59 0.17
N ASN A 118 -9.57 -24.99 1.25
CA ASN A 118 -8.17 -25.42 1.31
C ASN A 118 -8.09 -26.88 0.79
N ASN A 119 -8.45 -27.11 -0.50
CA ASN A 119 -8.35 -28.38 -1.19
C ASN A 119 -6.95 -28.57 -1.76
N GLY A 120 -5.96 -28.62 -0.89
CA GLY A 120 -4.60 -28.93 -1.29
C GLY A 120 -3.57 -28.40 -0.30
N PHE A 121 -2.70 -29.28 0.10
CA PHE A 121 -1.48 -28.95 0.82
C PHE A 121 -0.66 -28.02 -0.09
N SER A 122 -0.71 -26.72 0.13
CA SER A 122 0.15 -25.80 -0.61
C SER A 122 1.60 -26.19 -0.33
N VAL A 123 2.36 -26.50 -1.36
CA VAL A 123 3.79 -26.82 -1.27
C VAL A 123 4.53 -25.77 -0.41
N PHE A 124 4.10 -24.52 -0.48
CA PHE A 124 4.64 -23.44 0.34
C PHE A 124 4.29 -23.58 1.84
N LYS A 125 3.10 -24.10 2.20
CA LYS A 125 2.77 -24.41 3.60
C LYS A 125 3.61 -25.55 4.13
N LEU A 126 3.89 -26.56 3.29
CA LEU A 126 4.80 -27.64 3.64
C LEU A 126 6.21 -27.13 3.91
N TYR A 127 6.75 -26.26 3.05
CA TYR A 127 8.07 -25.64 3.27
C TYR A 127 8.11 -24.78 4.53
N LYS A 128 7.07 -23.99 4.81
CA LYS A 128 6.97 -23.25 6.10
C LYS A 128 6.92 -24.17 7.31
N PHE A 129 6.21 -25.28 7.22
CA PHE A 129 6.14 -26.27 8.30
C PHE A 129 7.50 -26.96 8.51
N MET A 130 8.17 -27.37 7.43
CA MET A 130 9.53 -27.95 7.50
C MET A 130 10.54 -26.97 8.08
N ASN A 131 10.45 -25.68 7.76
CA ASN A 131 11.29 -24.64 8.34
C ASN A 131 11.02 -24.50 9.84
N LYS A 132 9.74 -24.48 10.27
CA LYS A 132 9.38 -24.45 11.70
C LYS A 132 9.90 -25.65 12.48
N LEU A 133 10.09 -26.79 11.82
CA LEU A 133 10.69 -27.99 12.39
C LEU A 133 12.22 -28.03 12.28
N ASN A 134 12.86 -26.92 11.84
CA ASN A 134 14.31 -26.83 11.59
C ASN A 134 14.86 -27.85 10.56
N ILE A 135 13.99 -28.42 9.71
CA ILE A 135 14.38 -29.36 8.66
C ILE A 135 14.97 -28.62 7.45
N ILE A 136 14.52 -27.39 7.20
CA ILE A 136 15.06 -26.49 6.17
C ILE A 136 15.42 -25.15 6.80
N SER A 137 16.55 -24.57 6.34
CA SER A 137 17.01 -23.28 6.83
C SER A 137 16.16 -22.11 6.31
N ASP A 138 16.16 -21.00 7.06
CA ASP A 138 15.52 -19.73 6.65
C ASP A 138 16.03 -19.26 5.27
N ARG A 139 17.33 -19.43 4.99
CA ARG A 139 17.93 -19.10 3.70
C ARG A 139 17.24 -19.84 2.55
N ARG A 140 16.96 -21.12 2.70
CA ARG A 140 16.28 -21.93 1.67
C ARG A 140 14.82 -21.55 1.50
N LEU A 141 14.15 -21.17 2.58
CA LEU A 141 12.78 -20.64 2.53
C LEU A 141 12.74 -19.31 1.78
N ASP A 142 13.71 -18.42 2.01
CA ASP A 142 13.81 -17.13 1.32
C ASP A 142 14.20 -17.27 -0.15
N GLU A 143 15.03 -18.23 -0.50
CA GLU A 143 15.33 -18.59 -1.91
C GLU A 143 14.04 -19.01 -2.65
N LEU A 144 13.17 -19.78 -2.02
CA LEU A 144 11.89 -20.21 -2.58
C LEU A 144 10.92 -19.05 -2.72
N LYS A 145 10.85 -18.14 -1.74
CA LYS A 145 10.06 -16.91 -1.84
C LYS A 145 10.54 -16.03 -2.99
N ASN A 146 11.86 -15.91 -3.15
CA ASN A 146 12.47 -15.15 -4.23
C ASN A 146 12.24 -15.78 -5.61
N LYS A 147 12.19 -17.11 -5.71
CA LYS A 147 11.95 -17.81 -6.97
C LYS A 147 10.50 -17.72 -7.45
N TYR A 148 9.54 -17.74 -6.53
CA TYR A 148 8.10 -17.80 -6.85
C TYR A 148 7.34 -16.51 -6.54
N GLY A 149 7.99 -15.50 -5.93
CA GLY A 149 7.41 -14.17 -5.69
C GLY A 149 7.39 -13.31 -6.96
N SER A 150 6.50 -12.33 -7.01
CA SER A 150 6.53 -11.29 -8.05
C SER A 150 7.83 -10.49 -7.98
N GLU A 151 8.20 -9.80 -9.06
CA GLU A 151 9.40 -8.97 -9.09
C GLU A 151 9.35 -7.88 -8.03
N ASP A 152 8.21 -7.21 -7.87
CA ASP A 152 8.00 -6.20 -6.82
C ASP A 152 8.17 -6.78 -5.42
N TYR A 153 7.61 -7.97 -5.18
CA TYR A 153 7.76 -8.68 -3.91
C TYR A 153 9.23 -9.06 -3.64
N ARG A 154 9.99 -9.49 -4.67
CA ARG A 154 11.42 -9.82 -4.53
C ARG A 154 12.24 -8.62 -4.09
N ASN A 155 11.95 -7.44 -4.65
CA ASN A 155 12.68 -6.20 -4.41
C ASN A 155 12.25 -5.47 -3.13
N ALA A 156 11.10 -5.82 -2.54
CA ALA A 156 10.61 -5.22 -1.32
C ALA A 156 11.46 -5.61 -0.10
N ASN A 157 11.59 -4.70 0.86
CA ASN A 157 12.22 -5.02 2.14
C ASN A 157 11.35 -5.97 2.98
N LYS A 158 11.93 -6.55 4.06
CA LYS A 158 11.24 -7.54 4.90
C LYS A 158 9.95 -6.98 5.52
N VAL A 159 9.97 -5.74 5.97
CA VAL A 159 8.79 -5.09 6.59
C VAL A 159 7.62 -5.00 5.62
N LEU A 160 7.90 -4.61 4.37
CA LEU A 160 6.88 -4.54 3.33
C LEU A 160 6.36 -5.92 2.92
N LYS A 161 7.21 -6.95 2.93
CA LYS A 161 6.80 -8.33 2.61
C LYS A 161 5.81 -8.91 3.63
N ASP A 162 5.84 -8.43 4.85
CA ASP A 162 4.97 -8.86 5.94
C ASP A 162 3.67 -8.03 6.06
N THR A 163 3.55 -6.95 5.26
CA THR A 163 2.35 -6.09 5.12
C THR A 163 1.31 -6.70 4.20
#